data_f3e3fa5503cb2e650e947826e10c2f08
#
_entry.id   f3e3fa5503cb2e650e947826e10c2f08
#
_cell.length_a   1.000
_cell.length_b   1.000
_cell.length_c   1.000
_cell.angle_alpha   90.00
_cell.angle_beta   90.00
_cell.angle_gamma   90.00
#
_symmetry.space_group_name_H-M   'P 1'
#
loop_
_entity.id
_entity.type
_entity.pdbx_description
1 polymer ?
#
loop_
_entity_poly.entity_id
_entity_poly.type
_entity_poly.pdbx_seq_one_letter_code
_entity_poly.pdbx_strand_id
1 'polypeptide(L)'
;AWCNFPSCGAEHRARLLETAILPKVIGKPWSSPAALSAEISGQLEVLHLQADEPGPMSQALAALDIALWDLAARRADLPLHRFLGGSGDGSMPVYASGINHPDIAGTIRRTRTEGYRCFKIKIGFSEESDAANLEEAFAALLPGEELAVDVNQAWTRRQALAGFEKLRHWPLLWIEEPLRCDSPVEDWAALAAAAPHPLAA
;
A
#
# COMPACT_ATOMS: atom_id res chain seq x y z
N ALA A 1 2.62 7.41 -13.74
CA ALA A 1 3.10 7.13 -12.38
C ALA A 1 2.28 7.88 -11.36
N TRP A 2 2.16 7.35 -10.18
CA TRP A 2 1.39 7.90 -9.08
C TRP A 2 2.33 8.47 -8.00
N CYS A 3 2.07 9.66 -7.48
CA CYS A 3 2.70 10.20 -6.29
C CYS A 3 1.66 10.31 -5.18
N ASN A 4 1.88 9.61 -4.09
CA ASN A 4 0.91 9.49 -3.00
C ASN A 4 0.70 10.81 -2.23
N PHE A 5 1.70 11.71 -2.28
CA PHE A 5 1.66 13.01 -1.62
C PHE A 5 1.86 14.13 -2.65
N PRO A 6 0.85 14.44 -3.49
CA PRO A 6 1.00 15.41 -4.58
C PRO A 6 1.35 16.82 -4.10
N SER A 7 0.94 17.20 -2.89
CA SER A 7 1.28 18.47 -2.27
C SER A 7 2.70 18.52 -1.68
N CYS A 8 3.43 17.40 -1.68
CA CYS A 8 4.76 17.28 -1.10
C CYS A 8 5.71 16.50 -2.02
N GLY A 9 6.44 17.22 -2.88
CA GLY A 9 7.53 16.66 -3.65
C GLY A 9 7.17 15.94 -4.96
N ALA A 10 5.95 16.05 -5.46
CA ALA A 10 5.59 15.49 -6.77
C ALA A 10 6.39 16.13 -7.91
N GLU A 11 6.55 17.46 -7.89
CA GLU A 11 7.36 18.20 -8.86
C GLU A 11 8.83 17.81 -8.80
N HIS A 12 9.36 17.58 -7.60
CA HIS A 12 10.74 17.11 -7.42
C HIS A 12 10.96 15.75 -8.09
N ARG A 13 10.05 14.79 -7.92
CA ARG A 13 10.13 13.48 -8.56
C ARG A 13 10.01 13.55 -10.08
N ALA A 14 9.14 14.42 -10.59
CA ALA A 14 9.07 14.70 -12.03
C ALA A 14 10.41 15.26 -12.55
N ARG A 15 11.04 16.17 -11.80
CA ARG A 15 12.33 16.73 -12.13
C ARG A 15 13.44 15.70 -12.17
N LEU A 16 13.48 14.78 -11.18
CA LEU A 16 14.44 13.66 -11.18
C LEU A 16 14.25 12.76 -12.41
N LEU A 17 13.00 12.47 -12.79
CA LEU A 17 12.71 11.75 -14.03
C LEU A 17 13.28 12.48 -15.24
N GLU A 18 12.97 13.75 -15.42
CA GLU A 18 13.37 14.56 -16.58
C GLU A 18 14.87 14.73 -16.69
N THR A 19 15.57 14.99 -15.59
CA THR A 19 16.97 15.40 -15.60
C THR A 19 17.97 14.26 -15.37
N ALA A 20 17.61 13.26 -14.58
CA ALA A 20 18.53 12.17 -14.23
C ALA A 20 18.21 10.85 -14.95
N ILE A 21 16.93 10.53 -15.18
CA ILE A 21 16.49 9.21 -15.65
C ILE A 21 16.25 9.23 -17.17
N LEU A 22 15.37 10.08 -17.67
CA LEU A 22 14.97 10.09 -19.09
C LEU A 22 16.14 10.28 -20.06
N PRO A 23 17.18 11.10 -19.80
CA PRO A 23 18.33 11.20 -20.71
C PRO A 23 19.11 9.89 -20.87
N LYS A 24 18.95 8.95 -19.93
CA LYS A 24 19.59 7.64 -19.99
C LYS A 24 18.75 6.58 -20.73
N VAL A 25 17.49 6.87 -21.01
CA VAL A 25 16.49 5.95 -21.57
C VAL A 25 16.09 6.33 -22.98
N ILE A 26 15.83 7.62 -23.23
CA ILE A 26 15.31 8.10 -24.53
C ILE A 26 16.27 7.78 -25.66
N GLY A 27 15.74 7.16 -26.73
CA GLY A 27 16.51 6.82 -27.93
C GLY A 27 17.42 5.60 -27.77
N LYS A 28 17.42 4.92 -26.63
CA LYS A 28 18.22 3.72 -26.44
C LYS A 28 17.39 2.46 -26.70
N PRO A 29 17.97 1.46 -27.40
CA PRO A 29 17.36 0.14 -27.50
C PRO A 29 17.40 -0.55 -26.14
N TRP A 30 16.40 -1.37 -25.84
CA TRP A 30 16.34 -2.19 -24.65
C TRP A 30 15.76 -3.58 -24.99
N SER A 31 16.21 -4.61 -24.24
CA SER A 31 15.80 -6.00 -24.46
C SER A 31 14.55 -6.38 -23.67
N SER A 32 14.42 -5.87 -22.46
CA SER A 32 13.26 -6.12 -21.59
C SER A 32 13.11 -4.98 -20.57
N PRO A 33 11.89 -4.75 -20.04
CA PRO A 33 11.67 -3.80 -18.95
C PRO A 33 12.63 -4.01 -17.78
N ALA A 34 12.73 -5.25 -17.30
CA ALA A 34 13.59 -5.60 -16.15
C ALA A 34 15.08 -5.28 -16.40
N ALA A 35 15.60 -5.60 -17.59
CA ALA A 35 17.00 -5.33 -17.93
C ALA A 35 17.28 -3.83 -17.96
N LEU A 36 16.39 -3.02 -18.56
CA LEU A 36 16.57 -1.58 -18.61
C LEU A 36 16.43 -0.95 -17.21
N SER A 37 15.43 -1.36 -16.42
CA SER A 37 15.27 -0.88 -15.04
C SER A 37 16.51 -1.17 -14.19
N ALA A 38 17.08 -2.37 -14.27
CA ALA A 38 18.29 -2.74 -13.55
C ALA A 38 19.50 -1.90 -14.01
N GLU A 39 19.67 -1.72 -15.32
CA GLU A 39 20.75 -0.90 -15.88
C GLU A 39 20.68 0.55 -15.37
N ILE A 40 19.50 1.18 -15.46
CA ILE A 40 19.33 2.59 -15.05
C ILE A 40 19.48 2.73 -13.54
N SER A 41 18.97 1.80 -12.75
CA SER A 41 19.15 1.81 -11.29
C SER A 41 20.64 1.73 -10.92
N GLY A 42 21.40 0.83 -11.55
CA GLY A 42 22.84 0.72 -11.31
C GLY A 42 23.63 1.98 -11.72
N GLN A 43 23.25 2.62 -12.83
CA GLN A 43 23.89 3.88 -13.25
C GLN A 43 23.62 5.07 -12.33
N LEU A 44 22.54 5.00 -11.53
CA LEU A 44 22.12 6.08 -10.64
C LEU A 44 22.44 5.81 -9.16
N GLU A 45 22.97 4.62 -8.84
CA GLU A 45 23.21 4.22 -7.45
C GLU A 45 24.12 5.20 -6.69
N VAL A 46 25.22 5.64 -7.28
CA VAL A 46 26.13 6.62 -6.66
C VAL A 46 25.45 7.97 -6.47
N LEU A 47 24.73 8.45 -7.49
CA LEU A 47 23.99 9.70 -7.40
C LEU A 47 22.92 9.64 -6.30
N HIS A 48 22.22 8.53 -6.22
CA HIS A 48 21.20 8.23 -5.23
C HIS A 48 21.73 8.39 -3.79
N LEU A 49 22.90 7.81 -3.52
CA LEU A 49 23.55 7.89 -2.22
C LEU A 49 24.13 9.28 -1.93
N GLN A 50 24.79 9.90 -2.90
CA GLN A 50 25.43 11.20 -2.72
C GLN A 50 24.44 12.34 -2.55
N ALA A 51 23.27 12.24 -3.19
CA ALA A 51 22.19 13.23 -3.05
C ALA A 51 21.40 13.07 -1.75
N ASP A 52 21.59 11.96 -1.01
CA ASP A 52 20.79 11.58 0.16
C ASP A 52 19.29 11.59 -0.12
N GLU A 53 18.91 11.11 -1.31
CA GLU A 53 17.51 11.10 -1.78
C GLU A 53 17.02 9.68 -2.15
N PRO A 54 17.20 8.67 -1.30
CA PRO A 54 16.82 7.30 -1.63
C PRO A 54 15.33 7.13 -1.95
N GLY A 55 14.45 7.75 -1.21
CA GLY A 55 13.01 7.66 -1.45
C GLY A 55 12.55 8.32 -2.76
N PRO A 56 12.81 9.62 -2.98
CA PRO A 56 12.44 10.31 -4.21
C PRO A 56 12.98 9.67 -5.49
N MET A 57 14.25 9.24 -5.48
CA MET A 57 14.88 8.60 -6.63
C MET A 57 14.25 7.23 -6.93
N SER A 58 14.03 6.40 -5.91
CA SER A 58 13.37 5.10 -6.06
C SER A 58 11.95 5.23 -6.59
N GLN A 59 11.21 6.25 -6.16
CA GLN A 59 9.86 6.53 -6.66
C GLN A 59 9.88 7.00 -8.13
N ALA A 60 10.86 7.80 -8.51
CA ALA A 60 11.04 8.21 -9.91
C ALA A 60 11.43 7.01 -10.80
N LEU A 61 12.32 6.14 -10.33
CA LEU A 61 12.69 4.90 -11.04
C LEU A 61 11.49 3.95 -11.15
N ALA A 62 10.69 3.80 -10.10
CA ALA A 62 9.46 3.00 -10.15
C ALA A 62 8.46 3.54 -11.21
N ALA A 63 8.40 4.85 -11.41
CA ALA A 63 7.57 5.44 -12.46
C ALA A 63 8.03 5.02 -13.86
N LEU A 64 9.33 4.99 -14.10
CA LEU A 64 9.89 4.46 -15.35
C LEU A 64 9.57 2.97 -15.50
N ASP A 65 9.83 2.17 -14.47
CA ASP A 65 9.63 0.71 -14.50
C ASP A 65 8.17 0.36 -14.85
N ILE A 66 7.20 0.97 -14.17
CA ILE A 66 5.78 0.78 -14.45
C ILE A 66 5.45 1.13 -15.91
N ALA A 67 5.99 2.24 -16.43
CA ALA A 67 5.74 2.66 -17.82
C ALA A 67 6.35 1.69 -18.83
N LEU A 68 7.52 1.11 -18.55
CA LEU A 68 8.17 0.12 -19.42
C LEU A 68 7.38 -1.19 -19.48
N TRP A 69 6.91 -1.68 -18.34
CA TRP A 69 6.08 -2.89 -18.27
C TRP A 69 4.73 -2.70 -18.96
N ASP A 70 4.07 -1.55 -18.78
CA ASP A 70 2.82 -1.23 -19.48
C ASP A 70 3.06 -1.14 -21.00
N LEU A 71 4.13 -0.48 -21.44
CA LEU A 71 4.50 -0.40 -22.85
C LEU A 71 4.77 -1.77 -23.46
N ALA A 72 5.50 -2.64 -22.76
CA ALA A 72 5.82 -3.97 -23.21
C ALA A 72 4.57 -4.85 -23.34
N ALA A 73 3.68 -4.81 -22.34
CA ALA A 73 2.41 -5.53 -22.37
C ALA A 73 1.51 -5.05 -23.52
N ARG A 74 1.40 -3.74 -23.72
CA ARG A 74 0.65 -3.16 -24.86
C ARG A 74 1.23 -3.57 -26.23
N ARG A 75 2.55 -3.60 -26.38
CA ARG A 75 3.21 -4.07 -27.61
C ARG A 75 2.96 -5.55 -27.89
N ALA A 76 2.80 -6.34 -26.85
CA ALA A 76 2.45 -7.76 -26.94
C ALA A 76 0.94 -8.01 -27.13
N ASP A 77 0.11 -6.95 -27.10
CA ASP A 77 -1.36 -7.01 -27.10
C ASP A 77 -1.90 -7.91 -25.97
N LEU A 78 -1.30 -7.80 -24.79
CA LEU A 78 -1.68 -8.59 -23.61
C LEU A 78 -2.01 -7.69 -22.43
N PRO A 79 -2.99 -8.04 -21.60
CA PRO A 79 -3.14 -7.46 -20.27
C PRO A 79 -1.87 -7.70 -19.45
N LEU A 80 -1.47 -6.73 -18.62
CA LEU A 80 -0.22 -6.78 -17.86
C LEU A 80 -0.06 -8.08 -17.05
N HIS A 81 -1.13 -8.54 -16.38
CA HIS A 81 -1.06 -9.78 -15.59
C HIS A 81 -0.74 -11.01 -16.46
N ARG A 82 -1.22 -11.06 -17.70
CA ARG A 82 -0.88 -12.12 -18.65
C ARG A 82 0.55 -12.01 -19.14
N PHE A 83 0.99 -10.79 -19.44
CA PHE A 83 2.36 -10.51 -19.85
C PHE A 83 3.37 -10.90 -18.78
N LEU A 84 3.00 -10.73 -17.50
CA LEU A 84 3.79 -11.16 -16.35
C LEU A 84 3.70 -12.66 -16.01
N GLY A 85 3.01 -13.46 -16.85
CA GLY A 85 2.90 -14.91 -16.69
C GLY A 85 1.67 -15.37 -15.88
N GLY A 86 0.76 -14.48 -15.53
CA GLY A 86 -0.47 -14.85 -14.86
C GLY A 86 -1.38 -15.74 -15.72
N SER A 87 -1.91 -16.81 -15.14
CA SER A 87 -2.73 -17.82 -15.85
C SER A 87 -4.24 -17.74 -15.54
N GLY A 88 -4.64 -17.01 -14.51
CA GLY A 88 -6.04 -16.86 -14.10
C GLY A 88 -6.90 -16.02 -15.07
N ASP A 89 -8.17 -15.93 -14.75
CA ASP A 89 -9.14 -15.07 -15.47
C ASP A 89 -8.98 -13.56 -15.12
N GLY A 90 -8.03 -13.22 -14.24
CA GLY A 90 -7.82 -11.88 -13.73
C GLY A 90 -8.69 -11.55 -12.51
N SER A 91 -9.45 -12.51 -12.01
CA SER A 91 -10.23 -12.33 -10.78
C SER A 91 -9.35 -12.39 -9.54
N MET A 92 -9.54 -11.46 -8.63
CA MET A 92 -8.81 -11.37 -7.36
C MET A 92 -9.75 -10.89 -6.25
N PRO A 93 -9.69 -11.47 -5.05
CA PRO A 93 -10.39 -10.92 -3.89
C PRO A 93 -9.93 -9.49 -3.61
N VAL A 94 -10.88 -8.60 -3.36
CA VAL A 94 -10.62 -7.20 -3.08
C VAL A 94 -11.42 -6.72 -1.88
N TYR A 95 -10.95 -5.68 -1.23
CA TYR A 95 -11.67 -5.01 -0.15
C TYR A 95 -11.82 -3.52 -0.44
N ALA A 96 -12.89 -2.91 0.10
CA ALA A 96 -13.05 -1.47 0.09
C ALA A 96 -12.21 -0.84 1.18
N SER A 97 -11.34 0.10 0.80
CA SER A 97 -10.47 0.86 1.70
C SER A 97 -10.88 2.34 1.75
N GLY A 98 -10.24 3.11 2.64
CA GLY A 98 -10.51 4.54 2.76
C GLY A 98 -11.82 4.86 3.49
N ILE A 99 -12.34 3.92 4.25
CA ILE A 99 -13.57 4.08 5.04
C ILE A 99 -13.18 4.73 6.37
N ASN A 100 -13.66 5.95 6.60
CA ASN A 100 -13.27 6.76 7.75
C ASN A 100 -14.47 7.48 8.36
N HIS A 101 -14.34 7.86 9.65
CA HIS A 101 -15.24 8.83 10.27
C HIS A 101 -15.33 10.11 9.41
N PRO A 102 -16.51 10.81 9.31
CA PRO A 102 -17.71 10.55 10.13
C PRO A 102 -18.75 9.60 9.52
N ASP A 103 -18.55 8.99 8.37
CA ASP A 103 -19.59 8.21 7.66
C ASP A 103 -19.11 6.78 7.34
N ILE A 104 -18.72 6.04 8.35
CA ILE A 104 -18.24 4.65 8.20
C ILE A 104 -19.38 3.76 7.69
N ALA A 105 -20.51 3.75 8.39
CA ALA A 105 -21.65 2.92 8.03
C ALA A 105 -22.25 3.28 6.66
N GLY A 106 -22.32 4.56 6.31
CA GLY A 106 -22.79 5.02 5.00
C GLY A 106 -21.85 4.58 3.89
N THR A 107 -20.52 4.68 4.12
CA THR A 107 -19.52 4.25 3.14
C THR A 107 -19.53 2.73 2.94
N ILE A 108 -19.66 1.93 4.00
CA ILE A 108 -19.84 0.47 3.91
C ILE A 108 -21.09 0.15 3.06
N ARG A 109 -22.21 0.81 3.33
CA ARG A 109 -23.44 0.58 2.54
C ARG A 109 -23.27 0.95 1.06
N ARG A 110 -22.60 2.06 0.74
CA ARG A 110 -22.34 2.46 -0.67
C ARG A 110 -21.44 1.46 -1.38
N THR A 111 -20.29 1.15 -0.82
CA THR A 111 -19.31 0.23 -1.43
C THR A 111 -19.87 -1.20 -1.56
N ARG A 112 -20.75 -1.61 -0.65
CA ARG A 112 -21.50 -2.87 -0.80
C ARG A 112 -22.31 -2.93 -2.08
N THR A 113 -22.92 -1.82 -2.50
CA THR A 113 -23.68 -1.77 -3.77
C THR A 113 -22.78 -1.89 -5.00
N GLU A 114 -21.49 -1.61 -4.86
CA GLU A 114 -20.45 -1.79 -5.87
C GLU A 114 -19.90 -3.23 -5.90
N GLY A 115 -20.36 -4.11 -5.00
CA GLY A 115 -19.99 -5.52 -4.97
C GLY A 115 -19.00 -5.90 -3.87
N TYR A 116 -18.46 -4.96 -3.11
CA TYR A 116 -17.53 -5.27 -2.01
C TYR A 116 -18.23 -6.02 -0.87
N ARG A 117 -17.47 -6.94 -0.26
CA ARG A 117 -17.90 -7.76 0.89
C ARG A 117 -16.87 -7.77 2.01
N CYS A 118 -15.70 -7.21 1.79
CA CYS A 118 -14.66 -6.99 2.77
C CYS A 118 -14.35 -5.49 2.82
N PHE A 119 -14.22 -4.95 4.02
CA PHE A 119 -14.05 -3.52 4.27
C PHE A 119 -12.85 -3.28 5.19
N LYS A 120 -12.16 -2.16 5.01
CA LYS A 120 -11.06 -1.75 5.88
C LYS A 120 -11.31 -0.33 6.39
N ILE A 121 -11.40 -0.18 7.72
CA ILE A 121 -11.56 1.11 8.39
C ILE A 121 -10.23 1.54 9.03
N LYS A 122 -10.09 2.85 9.26
CA LYS A 122 -8.95 3.38 10.01
C LYS A 122 -9.25 3.46 11.50
N ILE A 123 -8.23 3.09 12.30
CA ILE A 123 -8.17 3.24 13.74
C ILE A 123 -6.80 3.82 14.15
N GLY A 124 -6.53 3.96 15.45
CA GLY A 124 -5.26 4.52 15.95
C GLY A 124 -5.36 6.00 16.27
N PHE A 125 -6.56 6.56 16.34
CA PHE A 125 -6.78 7.97 16.69
C PHE A 125 -6.85 8.17 18.21
N SER A 126 -7.77 7.52 18.86
CA SER A 126 -7.92 7.45 20.31
C SER A 126 -8.73 6.21 20.68
N GLU A 127 -8.62 5.78 21.95
CA GLU A 127 -9.37 4.61 22.43
C GLU A 127 -10.89 4.75 22.24
N GLU A 128 -11.44 5.91 22.57
CA GLU A 128 -12.86 6.20 22.48
C GLU A 128 -13.32 6.26 21.01
N SER A 129 -12.58 6.95 20.16
CA SER A 129 -12.90 7.02 18.72
C SER A 129 -12.80 5.67 18.03
N ASP A 130 -11.77 4.88 18.36
CA ASP A 130 -11.53 3.59 17.75
C ASP A 130 -12.63 2.58 18.13
N ALA A 131 -13.08 2.59 19.39
CA ALA A 131 -14.20 1.79 19.84
C ALA A 131 -15.50 2.17 19.11
N ALA A 132 -15.81 3.47 19.04
CA ALA A 132 -17.01 3.95 18.34
C ALA A 132 -16.98 3.62 16.83
N ASN A 133 -15.82 3.75 16.19
CA ASN A 133 -15.63 3.41 14.78
C ASN A 133 -15.85 1.92 14.52
N LEU A 134 -15.35 1.06 15.41
CA LEU A 134 -15.56 -0.40 15.33
C LEU A 134 -17.03 -0.77 15.53
N GLU A 135 -17.69 -0.21 16.54
CA GLU A 135 -19.11 -0.42 16.79
C GLU A 135 -19.97 -0.01 15.59
N GLU A 136 -19.71 1.18 15.02
CA GLU A 136 -20.41 1.67 13.82
C GLU A 136 -20.20 0.74 12.62
N ALA A 137 -18.94 0.33 12.39
CA ALA A 137 -18.60 -0.56 11.28
C ALA A 137 -19.29 -1.93 11.41
N PHE A 138 -19.15 -2.58 12.57
CA PHE A 138 -19.75 -3.90 12.79
C PHE A 138 -21.28 -3.88 12.77
N ALA A 139 -21.92 -2.81 13.27
CA ALA A 139 -23.36 -2.63 13.18
C ALA A 139 -23.85 -2.47 11.72
N ALA A 140 -22.98 -2.04 10.82
CA ALA A 140 -23.30 -1.89 9.41
C ALA A 140 -23.06 -3.16 8.57
N LEU A 141 -22.31 -4.13 9.08
CA LEU A 141 -22.01 -5.38 8.35
C LEU A 141 -23.23 -6.30 8.24
N LEU A 142 -23.28 -7.04 7.14
CA LEU A 142 -24.24 -8.11 6.91
C LEU A 142 -23.56 -9.48 7.10
N PRO A 143 -24.34 -10.56 7.32
CA PRO A 143 -23.77 -11.91 7.42
C PRO A 143 -22.88 -12.26 6.22
N GLY A 144 -21.67 -12.76 6.50
CA GLY A 144 -20.67 -13.11 5.48
C GLY A 144 -19.82 -11.94 4.98
N GLU A 145 -19.99 -10.75 5.53
CA GLU A 145 -19.07 -9.62 5.29
C GLU A 145 -17.96 -9.58 6.34
N GLU A 146 -16.79 -9.07 5.95
CA GLU A 146 -15.58 -9.08 6.76
C GLU A 146 -15.04 -7.65 6.97
N LEU A 147 -14.38 -7.45 8.10
CA LEU A 147 -13.75 -6.17 8.44
C LEU A 147 -12.27 -6.36 8.77
N ALA A 148 -11.43 -5.49 8.23
CA ALA A 148 -10.07 -5.27 8.64
C ALA A 148 -9.89 -3.87 9.22
N VAL A 149 -8.82 -3.66 9.96
CA VAL A 149 -8.47 -2.35 10.51
C VAL A 149 -7.07 -1.93 10.08
N ASP A 150 -6.87 -0.63 9.90
CA ASP A 150 -5.60 -0.01 9.54
C ASP A 150 -5.25 1.05 10.59
N VAL A 151 -4.15 0.84 11.28
CA VAL A 151 -3.64 1.73 12.33
C VAL A 151 -2.77 2.84 11.74
N ASN A 152 -2.34 2.72 10.49
CA ASN A 152 -1.48 3.69 9.80
C ASN A 152 -0.23 4.10 10.60
N GLN A 153 0.46 3.14 11.19
CA GLN A 153 1.71 3.35 11.92
C GLN A 153 1.58 4.24 13.18
N ALA A 154 0.37 4.38 13.72
CA ALA A 154 0.10 5.32 14.81
C ALA A 154 0.57 4.83 16.19
N TRP A 155 0.81 3.53 16.38
CA TRP A 155 1.11 2.98 17.69
C TRP A 155 2.60 2.76 17.93
N THR A 156 3.01 2.99 19.17
CA THR A 156 4.22 2.41 19.73
C THR A 156 3.98 0.94 20.06
N ARG A 157 5.04 0.13 20.21
CA ARG A 157 4.92 -1.27 20.64
C ARG A 157 4.01 -1.46 21.87
N ARG A 158 4.15 -0.60 22.89
CA ARG A 158 3.31 -0.66 24.09
C ARG A 158 1.84 -0.41 23.78
N GLN A 159 1.55 0.58 22.92
CA GLN A 159 0.19 0.89 22.53
C GLN A 159 -0.42 -0.22 21.65
N ALA A 160 0.38 -0.82 20.77
CA ALA A 160 -0.07 -1.95 19.96
C ALA A 160 -0.47 -3.16 20.80
N LEU A 161 0.34 -3.52 21.80
CA LEU A 161 0.01 -4.61 22.72
C LEU A 161 -1.27 -4.32 23.53
N ALA A 162 -1.44 -3.09 24.01
CA ALA A 162 -2.68 -2.69 24.68
C ALA A 162 -3.88 -2.65 23.74
N GLY A 163 -3.69 -2.20 22.49
CA GLY A 163 -4.70 -2.21 21.46
C GLY A 163 -5.16 -3.62 21.09
N PHE A 164 -4.24 -4.57 21.02
CA PHE A 164 -4.55 -5.97 20.72
C PHE A 164 -5.49 -6.60 21.76
N GLU A 165 -5.34 -6.27 23.05
CA GLU A 165 -6.26 -6.75 24.07
C GLU A 165 -7.70 -6.25 23.85
N LYS A 166 -7.87 -5.02 23.35
CA LYS A 166 -9.17 -4.43 23.02
C LYS A 166 -9.73 -4.99 21.71
N LEU A 167 -8.87 -5.25 20.73
CA LEU A 167 -9.26 -5.80 19.45
C LEU A 167 -9.59 -7.30 19.48
N ARG A 168 -9.16 -8.02 20.52
CA ARG A 168 -9.31 -9.48 20.66
C ARG A 168 -10.75 -9.98 20.51
N HIS A 169 -11.72 -9.18 20.91
CA HIS A 169 -13.14 -9.53 20.91
C HIS A 169 -13.86 -9.23 19.57
N TRP A 170 -13.18 -8.49 18.67
CA TRP A 170 -13.73 -8.18 17.36
C TRP A 170 -13.27 -9.21 16.33
N PRO A 171 -14.14 -9.78 15.50
CA PRO A 171 -13.75 -10.75 14.47
C PRO A 171 -13.12 -10.04 13.26
N LEU A 172 -11.88 -9.58 13.42
CA LEU A 172 -11.15 -8.86 12.39
C LEU A 172 -10.42 -9.83 11.44
N LEU A 173 -10.39 -9.49 10.18
CA LEU A 173 -9.65 -10.24 9.16
C LEU A 173 -8.14 -10.05 9.30
N TRP A 174 -7.69 -8.80 9.52
CA TRP A 174 -6.30 -8.47 9.90
C TRP A 174 -6.23 -7.09 10.58
N ILE A 175 -5.06 -6.82 11.17
CA ILE A 175 -4.65 -5.50 11.69
C ILE A 175 -3.49 -5.02 10.83
N GLU A 176 -3.65 -3.87 10.15
CA GLU A 176 -2.66 -3.30 9.23
C GLU A 176 -1.86 -2.20 9.91
N GLU A 177 -0.56 -2.18 9.62
CA GLU A 177 0.42 -1.18 10.06
C GLU A 177 0.30 -0.75 11.54
N PRO A 178 0.33 -1.67 12.53
CA PRO A 178 0.25 -1.26 13.94
C PRO A 178 1.45 -0.45 14.39
N LEU A 179 2.65 -0.70 13.85
CA LEU A 179 3.88 0.02 14.13
C LEU A 179 4.36 0.83 12.93
N ARG A 180 5.27 1.75 13.17
CA ARG A 180 6.01 2.42 12.10
C ARG A 180 6.83 1.38 11.30
N CYS A 181 6.91 1.58 9.98
CA CYS A 181 7.64 0.67 9.09
C CYS A 181 9.14 0.60 9.40
N ASP A 182 9.72 1.64 10.03
CA ASP A 182 11.12 1.71 10.46
C ASP A 182 11.35 1.21 11.90
N SER A 183 10.34 0.61 12.53
CA SER A 183 10.48 -0.03 13.85
C SER A 183 11.40 -1.24 13.78
N PRO A 184 12.15 -1.55 14.86
CA PRO A 184 13.01 -2.74 14.91
C PRO A 184 12.26 -4.03 14.58
N VAL A 185 12.92 -4.95 13.85
CA VAL A 185 12.33 -6.26 13.45
C VAL A 185 11.89 -7.05 14.68
N GLU A 186 12.61 -6.91 15.80
CA GLU A 186 12.31 -7.57 17.07
C GLU A 186 10.96 -7.09 17.65
N ASP A 187 10.61 -5.83 17.44
CA ASP A 187 9.31 -5.30 17.85
C ASP A 187 8.17 -5.89 17.00
N TRP A 188 8.38 -5.99 15.68
CA TRP A 188 7.44 -6.64 14.78
C TRP A 188 7.26 -8.13 15.11
N ALA A 189 8.36 -8.84 15.39
CA ALA A 189 8.32 -10.24 15.79
C ALA A 189 7.55 -10.46 17.10
N ALA A 190 7.79 -9.58 18.08
CA ALA A 190 7.08 -9.63 19.36
C ALA A 190 5.58 -9.34 19.20
N LEU A 191 5.22 -8.38 18.33
CA LEU A 191 3.82 -8.10 18.02
C LEU A 191 3.15 -9.28 17.30
N ALA A 192 3.81 -9.86 16.31
CA ALA A 192 3.26 -11.00 15.58
C ALA A 192 2.97 -12.20 16.49
N ALA A 193 3.80 -12.41 17.52
CA ALA A 193 3.60 -13.47 18.52
C ALA A 193 2.42 -13.17 19.48
N ALA A 194 2.06 -11.91 19.70
CA ALA A 194 1.02 -11.49 20.63
C ALA A 194 -0.32 -11.13 19.93
N ALA A 195 -0.31 -10.95 18.62
CA ALA A 195 -1.46 -10.46 17.88
C ALA A 195 -2.64 -11.45 17.94
N PRO A 196 -3.87 -10.96 18.21
CA PRO A 196 -5.07 -11.78 18.19
C PRO A 196 -5.56 -12.11 16.79
N HIS A 197 -5.10 -11.38 15.79
CA HIS A 197 -5.45 -11.49 14.38
C HIS A 197 -4.20 -11.43 13.49
N PRO A 198 -4.25 -11.85 12.22
CA PRO A 198 -3.15 -11.65 11.28
C PRO A 198 -2.71 -10.19 11.21
N LEU A 199 -1.41 -9.94 11.07
CA LEU A 199 -0.86 -8.62 10.84
C LEU A 199 -0.55 -8.42 9.35
N ALA A 200 -0.77 -7.20 8.86
CA ALA A 200 -0.30 -6.71 7.56
C ALA A 200 0.62 -5.50 7.77
N ALA A 201 1.69 -5.35 6.96
CA ALA A 201 2.67 -4.28 7.04
C ALA A 201 3.07 -3.78 5.64
#